data_9cc8eb2a902ce9fa939285d4a792e23b
#
_entry.id   9cc8eb2a902ce9fa939285d4a792e23b
#
_cell.length_a   1.000
_cell.length_b   1.000
_cell.length_c   1.000
_cell.angle_alpha   90.00
_cell.angle_beta   90.00
_cell.angle_gamma   90.00
#
_symmetry.space_group_name_H-M   'P 1'
#
loop_
_entity.id
_entity.type
_entity.pdbx_description
1 polymer ?
#
loop_
_entity_poly.entity_id
_entity_poly.type
_entity_poly.pdbx_seq_one_letter_code
_entity_poly.pdbx_strand_id
1 'polypeptide(L)'
;MLSTHTHFLNWAENLGAPDCILPSGPVPCRTTRMPVVLDWFTPPADVHSCGNHRSELRFTTIANWHQPGEIEWNGEVYAWSKHLQFLKFLDLPGRISQPIELALGSIDEDSTELLRAHGWHVIDAFPFGTEILPFRDYIFNSDGEFTVAKDQYVRLRTGWFSDRSSYYLTAGKPVITQDTGFGRTLPTGEGLFPFNTMEDIAAAFDNICSDYQKHSRAARAIAEEYFRAETVLARFLDDLGF
;
A
#
# COMPACT_ATOMS: atom_id res chain seq x y z
N MET A 1 20.02 -12.82 -20.55
CA MET A 1 18.58 -12.90 -20.28
C MET A 1 17.84 -11.62 -20.73
N LEU A 2 18.37 -10.41 -20.51
CA LEU A 2 17.71 -9.16 -20.94
C LEU A 2 17.74 -8.92 -22.47
N SER A 3 18.69 -9.49 -23.19
CA SER A 3 18.89 -9.30 -24.64
C SER A 3 17.74 -9.81 -25.54
N THR A 4 16.81 -10.55 -24.99
CA THR A 4 15.64 -11.06 -25.72
C THR A 4 14.39 -10.19 -25.55
N HIS A 5 14.48 -9.13 -24.74
CA HIS A 5 13.38 -8.21 -24.48
C HIS A 5 13.65 -6.88 -25.19
N THR A 6 12.61 -6.27 -25.72
CA THR A 6 12.68 -4.99 -26.45
C THR A 6 12.29 -3.80 -25.57
N HIS A 7 11.44 -4.02 -24.55
CA HIS A 7 10.95 -2.99 -23.66
C HIS A 7 11.04 -3.45 -22.22
N PHE A 8 11.37 -2.52 -21.31
CA PHE A 8 11.51 -2.76 -19.89
C PHE A 8 10.65 -1.77 -19.13
N LEU A 9 9.81 -2.29 -18.24
CA LEU A 9 8.89 -1.52 -17.45
C LEU A 9 9.13 -1.77 -15.96
N ASN A 10 8.89 -0.75 -15.15
CA ASN A 10 9.10 -0.79 -13.72
C ASN A 10 7.99 -0.02 -13.00
N TRP A 11 7.56 -0.51 -11.86
CA TRP A 11 6.59 0.15 -10.99
C TRP A 11 7.23 1.04 -9.92
N ALA A 12 8.54 1.20 -9.96
CA ALA A 12 9.29 2.13 -9.12
C ALA A 12 9.28 3.52 -9.76
N GLU A 13 8.20 4.27 -9.59
CA GLU A 13 7.94 5.52 -10.31
C GLU A 13 8.86 6.69 -9.91
N ASN A 14 9.64 6.55 -8.84
CA ASN A 14 10.66 7.53 -8.43
C ASN A 14 12.06 7.22 -9.00
N LEU A 15 12.19 6.18 -9.81
CA LEU A 15 13.47 5.80 -10.41
C LEU A 15 14.06 6.95 -11.25
N GLY A 16 15.32 7.31 -10.97
CA GLY A 16 16.01 8.42 -11.62
C GLY A 16 15.75 9.80 -10.99
N ALA A 17 14.88 9.90 -9.99
CA ALA A 17 14.70 11.13 -9.22
C ALA A 17 15.90 11.38 -8.29
N PRO A 18 16.19 12.64 -7.89
CA PRO A 18 17.37 12.99 -7.11
C PRO A 18 17.43 12.32 -5.72
N ASP A 19 16.29 11.94 -5.15
CA ASP A 19 16.17 11.28 -3.84
C ASP A 19 16.05 9.75 -3.93
N CYS A 20 15.95 9.18 -5.16
CA CYS A 20 16.01 7.75 -5.38
C CYS A 20 17.46 7.30 -5.49
N ILE A 21 17.94 6.53 -4.52
CA ILE A 21 19.32 6.05 -4.52
C ILE A 21 19.51 4.72 -5.27
N LEU A 22 18.42 4.15 -5.81
CA LEU A 22 18.51 2.98 -6.67
C LEU A 22 19.18 3.36 -7.99
N PRO A 23 20.27 2.67 -8.41
CA PRO A 23 20.94 2.99 -9.65
C PRO A 23 20.04 2.75 -10.85
N SER A 24 20.05 3.68 -11.80
CA SER A 24 19.52 3.41 -13.13
C SER A 24 20.41 2.32 -13.75
N GLY A 25 19.84 1.15 -14.01
CA GLY A 25 20.57 0.06 -14.65
C GLY A 25 21.00 0.43 -16.09
N PRO A 26 21.80 -0.42 -16.74
CA PRO A 26 22.26 -0.21 -18.11
C PRO A 26 21.14 -0.27 -19.14
N VAL A 27 19.95 -0.67 -18.74
CA VAL A 27 18.79 -0.84 -19.61
C VAL A 27 17.78 0.27 -19.30
N PRO A 28 17.37 1.08 -20.30
CA PRO A 28 16.36 2.11 -20.09
C PRO A 28 15.03 1.47 -19.70
N CYS A 29 14.57 1.75 -18.49
CA CYS A 29 13.26 1.35 -18.00
C CYS A 29 12.29 2.52 -18.06
N ARG A 30 11.07 2.28 -18.54
CA ARG A 30 9.94 3.21 -18.39
C ARG A 30 9.20 2.88 -17.13
N THR A 31 8.65 3.88 -16.46
CA THR A 31 7.82 3.67 -15.27
C THR A 31 6.37 3.49 -15.69
N THR A 32 5.68 2.63 -14.97
CA THR A 32 4.24 2.40 -15.11
C THR A 32 3.65 2.11 -13.73
N ARG A 33 2.36 1.92 -13.66
CA ARG A 33 1.68 1.55 -12.41
C ARG A 33 0.70 0.40 -12.64
N MET A 34 0.18 -0.17 -11.55
CA MET A 34 -0.78 -1.26 -11.61
C MET A 34 -2.09 -0.77 -12.25
N PRO A 35 -2.55 -1.38 -13.35
CA PRO A 35 -3.89 -1.13 -13.87
C PRO A 35 -4.94 -1.82 -13.00
N VAL A 36 -6.00 -1.09 -12.63
CA VAL A 36 -7.11 -1.62 -11.83
C VAL A 36 -8.40 -1.54 -12.63
N VAL A 37 -9.08 -2.67 -12.77
CA VAL A 37 -10.48 -2.70 -13.27
C VAL A 37 -11.37 -2.21 -12.14
N LEU A 38 -11.76 -0.94 -12.18
CA LEU A 38 -12.40 -0.25 -11.07
C LEU A 38 -13.69 -0.93 -10.62
N ASP A 39 -14.48 -1.44 -11.55
CA ASP A 39 -15.78 -2.07 -11.25
C ASP A 39 -15.65 -3.29 -10.34
N TRP A 40 -14.53 -4.01 -10.42
CA TRP A 40 -14.28 -5.18 -9.58
C TRP A 40 -14.09 -4.82 -8.10
N PHE A 41 -13.61 -3.61 -7.83
CA PHE A 41 -13.34 -3.09 -6.49
C PHE A 41 -14.25 -1.91 -6.11
N THR A 42 -15.37 -1.73 -6.82
CA THR A 42 -16.42 -0.79 -6.42
C THR A 42 -17.41 -1.51 -5.52
N PRO A 43 -17.52 -1.14 -4.24
CA PRO A 43 -18.50 -1.76 -3.34
C PRO A 43 -19.91 -1.52 -3.83
N PRO A 44 -20.83 -2.50 -3.68
CA PRO A 44 -22.26 -2.29 -3.88
C PRO A 44 -22.79 -1.16 -2.99
N ALA A 45 -23.83 -0.46 -3.42
CA ALA A 45 -24.37 0.72 -2.73
C ALA A 45 -24.83 0.46 -1.29
N ASP A 46 -25.23 -0.76 -0.97
CA ASP A 46 -25.63 -1.22 0.35
C ASP A 46 -24.44 -1.49 1.30
N VAL A 47 -23.23 -1.64 0.76
CA VAL A 47 -21.98 -1.86 1.55
C VAL A 47 -21.30 -0.52 1.91
N HIS A 48 -21.70 0.60 1.30
CA HIS A 48 -21.09 1.93 1.53
C HIS A 48 -21.32 2.54 2.92
N SER A 49 -22.11 1.91 3.78
CA SER A 49 -22.55 2.50 5.05
C SER A 49 -21.67 2.14 6.26
N CYS A 50 -20.46 1.58 6.08
CA CYS A 50 -19.62 1.21 7.23
C CYS A 50 -19.33 2.41 8.16
N GLY A 51 -19.03 3.58 7.62
CA GLY A 51 -18.77 4.79 8.43
C GLY A 51 -19.98 5.35 9.19
N ASN A 52 -21.21 4.94 8.87
CA ASN A 52 -22.43 5.45 9.51
C ASN A 52 -22.97 4.55 10.64
N HIS A 53 -22.44 3.33 10.82
CA HIS A 53 -23.00 2.36 11.78
C HIS A 53 -21.98 1.79 12.78
N ARG A 54 -20.67 2.07 12.64
CA ARG A 54 -19.66 1.68 13.63
C ARG A 54 -19.26 2.90 14.45
N SER A 55 -19.12 2.72 15.74
CA SER A 55 -18.59 3.75 16.65
C SER A 55 -17.11 4.05 16.39
N GLU A 56 -16.39 3.14 15.71
CA GLU A 56 -14.96 3.24 15.45
C GLU A 56 -14.64 2.74 14.03
N LEU A 57 -13.80 3.48 13.31
CA LEU A 57 -13.28 3.09 11.99
C LEU A 57 -12.22 2.02 12.15
N ARG A 58 -12.33 0.91 11.41
CA ARG A 58 -11.37 -0.19 11.40
C ARG A 58 -10.45 -0.11 10.19
N PHE A 59 -9.16 -0.02 10.44
CA PHE A 59 -8.14 -0.07 9.39
C PHE A 59 -7.53 -1.47 9.30
N THR A 60 -7.25 -1.91 8.08
CA THR A 60 -6.77 -3.27 7.84
C THR A 60 -5.61 -3.29 6.86
N THR A 61 -4.90 -4.41 6.80
CA THR A 61 -3.98 -4.74 5.70
C THR A 61 -3.88 -6.25 5.51
N ILE A 62 -3.53 -6.68 4.30
CA ILE A 62 -3.16 -8.06 3.97
C ILE A 62 -1.69 -8.03 3.54
N ALA A 63 -0.82 -8.77 4.20
CA ALA A 63 0.60 -8.75 3.91
C ALA A 63 1.31 -10.06 4.25
N ASN A 64 2.46 -10.31 3.63
CA ASN A 64 3.42 -11.25 4.16
C ASN A 64 4.33 -10.52 5.16
N TRP A 65 4.48 -11.10 6.35
CA TRP A 65 5.34 -10.60 7.40
C TRP A 65 6.81 -10.72 7.01
N HIS A 66 7.24 -11.93 6.76
CA HIS A 66 8.59 -12.24 6.31
C HIS A 66 8.59 -12.73 4.86
N GLN A 67 9.51 -12.21 4.05
CA GLN A 67 9.80 -12.71 2.71
C GLN A 67 11.32 -12.83 2.56
N PRO A 68 11.83 -13.96 2.05
CA PRO A 68 13.25 -14.12 1.79
C PRO A 68 13.70 -13.21 0.65
N GLY A 69 14.95 -12.81 0.68
CA GLY A 69 15.61 -12.00 -0.32
C GLY A 69 16.21 -10.74 0.28
N GLU A 70 17.46 -10.52 -0.08
CA GLU A 70 18.26 -9.36 0.31
C GLU A 70 19.08 -8.92 -0.88
N ILE A 71 19.35 -7.63 -0.95
CA ILE A 71 20.34 -7.06 -1.88
C ILE A 71 21.37 -6.27 -1.09
N GLU A 72 22.62 -6.43 -1.45
CA GLU A 72 23.70 -5.59 -0.94
C GLU A 72 23.99 -4.49 -1.96
N TRP A 73 23.98 -3.24 -1.49
CA TRP A 73 24.26 -2.07 -2.32
C TRP A 73 24.96 -1.00 -1.50
N ASN A 74 26.10 -0.50 -2.00
CA ASN A 74 26.94 0.50 -1.30
C ASN A 74 27.32 0.11 0.13
N GLY A 75 27.57 -1.19 0.38
CA GLY A 75 27.94 -1.72 1.70
C GLY A 75 26.77 -1.82 2.69
N GLU A 76 25.54 -1.61 2.25
CA GLU A 76 24.32 -1.79 3.05
C GLU A 76 23.49 -2.95 2.52
N VAL A 77 22.82 -3.68 3.43
CA VAL A 77 21.88 -4.75 3.11
C VAL A 77 20.46 -4.19 3.16
N TYR A 78 19.68 -4.50 2.13
CA TYR A 78 18.28 -4.10 1.97
C TYR A 78 17.40 -5.35 1.89
N ALA A 79 16.49 -5.51 2.85
CA ALA A 79 15.64 -6.70 2.92
C ALA A 79 14.39 -6.60 2.01
N TRP A 80 14.06 -7.73 1.38
CA TRP A 80 12.81 -7.90 0.61
C TRP A 80 11.65 -8.26 1.52
N SER A 81 11.49 -7.58 2.64
CA SER A 81 10.53 -7.93 3.67
C SER A 81 9.94 -6.71 4.36
N LYS A 82 8.74 -6.89 4.96
CA LYS A 82 7.99 -5.83 5.66
C LYS A 82 8.23 -5.82 7.17
N HIS A 83 8.56 -6.96 7.79
CA HIS A 83 8.65 -7.09 9.24
C HIS A 83 9.55 -6.03 9.89
N LEU A 84 10.71 -5.73 9.28
CA LEU A 84 11.63 -4.70 9.78
C LEU A 84 10.98 -3.30 9.86
N GLN A 85 10.06 -3.02 8.95
CA GLN A 85 9.37 -1.74 8.94
C GLN A 85 8.19 -1.72 9.93
N PHE A 86 7.44 -2.82 10.08
CA PHE A 86 6.40 -2.93 11.11
C PHE A 86 6.96 -2.79 12.53
N LEU A 87 8.10 -3.41 12.80
CA LEU A 87 8.77 -3.33 14.11
C LEU A 87 9.15 -1.90 14.53
N LYS A 88 9.36 -0.98 13.59
CA LYS A 88 9.60 0.44 13.89
C LYS A 88 8.38 1.13 14.49
N PHE A 89 7.19 0.60 14.22
CA PHE A 89 5.91 1.16 14.63
C PHE A 89 5.15 0.21 15.58
N LEU A 90 5.89 -0.64 16.31
CA LEU A 90 5.32 -1.70 17.14
C LEU A 90 4.30 -1.17 18.16
N ASP A 91 4.55 0.01 18.73
CA ASP A 91 3.71 0.64 19.76
C ASP A 91 2.54 1.48 19.19
N LEU A 92 2.29 1.43 17.89
CA LEU A 92 1.24 2.22 17.23
C LEU A 92 -0.15 2.01 17.84
N PRO A 93 -0.61 0.78 18.15
CA PRO A 93 -1.94 0.57 18.74
C PRO A 93 -2.14 1.32 20.07
N GLY A 94 -1.07 1.57 20.83
CA GLY A 94 -1.12 2.37 22.06
C GLY A 94 -1.17 3.89 21.85
N ARG A 95 -1.03 4.35 20.60
CA ARG A 95 -0.96 5.77 20.24
C ARG A 95 -2.18 6.30 19.50
N ILE A 96 -3.05 5.42 19.05
CA ILE A 96 -4.27 5.73 18.31
C ILE A 96 -5.47 5.05 18.95
N SER A 97 -6.67 5.54 18.66
CA SER A 97 -7.92 4.93 19.15
C SER A 97 -8.54 3.95 18.15
N GLN A 98 -8.13 4.02 16.88
CA GLN A 98 -8.71 3.20 15.82
C GLN A 98 -8.14 1.78 15.86
N PRO A 99 -9.00 0.74 15.78
CA PRO A 99 -8.52 -0.63 15.68
C PRO A 99 -7.80 -0.87 14.35
N ILE A 100 -6.62 -1.50 14.43
CA ILE A 100 -5.87 -1.95 13.26
C ILE A 100 -5.82 -3.47 13.26
N GLU A 101 -6.22 -4.08 12.15
CA GLU A 101 -6.16 -5.51 11.93
C GLU A 101 -5.14 -5.85 10.84
N LEU A 102 -4.22 -6.73 11.16
CA LEU A 102 -3.20 -7.23 10.25
C LEU A 102 -3.53 -8.68 9.86
N ALA A 103 -3.97 -8.90 8.61
CA ALA A 103 -4.03 -10.23 8.01
C ALA A 103 -2.63 -10.56 7.49
N LEU A 104 -1.90 -11.41 8.20
CA LEU A 104 -0.50 -11.71 7.91
C LEU A 104 -0.28 -13.15 7.47
N GLY A 105 0.43 -13.30 6.35
CA GLY A 105 1.02 -14.58 5.94
C GLY A 105 2.51 -14.61 6.28
N SER A 106 3.10 -15.81 6.27
CA SER A 106 4.53 -16.03 6.52
C SER A 106 5.03 -15.38 7.81
N ILE A 107 4.24 -15.50 8.88
CA ILE A 107 4.57 -15.02 10.23
C ILE A 107 4.75 -16.22 11.15
N ASP A 108 5.75 -16.16 12.02
CA ASP A 108 6.00 -17.13 13.09
C ASP A 108 5.21 -16.81 14.36
N GLU A 109 5.14 -17.79 15.29
CA GLU A 109 4.37 -17.65 16.53
C GLU A 109 4.95 -16.55 17.42
N ASP A 110 6.28 -16.48 17.58
CA ASP A 110 6.94 -15.48 18.43
C ASP A 110 6.64 -14.05 17.95
N SER A 111 6.69 -13.81 16.63
CA SER A 111 6.31 -12.52 16.03
C SER A 111 4.83 -12.21 16.21
N THR A 112 3.97 -13.23 16.13
CA THR A 112 2.52 -13.08 16.35
C THR A 112 2.22 -12.69 17.80
N GLU A 113 2.86 -13.36 18.76
CA GLU A 113 2.73 -13.05 20.19
C GLU A 113 3.27 -11.66 20.52
N LEU A 114 4.41 -11.28 19.94
CA LEU A 114 4.98 -9.94 20.08
C LEU A 114 4.00 -8.85 19.62
N LEU A 115 3.44 -9.00 18.43
CA LEU A 115 2.47 -8.04 17.89
C LEU A 115 1.21 -7.96 18.79
N ARG A 116 0.66 -9.08 19.20
CA ARG A 116 -0.51 -9.13 20.08
C ARG A 116 -0.25 -8.50 21.44
N ALA A 117 0.92 -8.71 22.02
CA ALA A 117 1.33 -8.10 23.29
C ALA A 117 1.38 -6.56 23.22
N HIS A 118 1.62 -5.99 22.02
CA HIS A 118 1.60 -4.54 21.74
C HIS A 118 0.24 -4.03 21.24
N GLY A 119 -0.82 -4.86 21.31
CA GLY A 119 -2.19 -4.43 21.00
C GLY A 119 -2.60 -4.57 19.53
N TRP A 120 -1.76 -5.19 18.68
CA TRP A 120 -2.14 -5.47 17.29
C TRP A 120 -3.15 -6.62 17.22
N HIS A 121 -4.17 -6.46 16.39
CA HIS A 121 -5.06 -7.56 16.02
C HIS A 121 -4.47 -8.31 14.83
N VAL A 122 -3.98 -9.53 15.05
CA VAL A 122 -3.33 -10.34 14.01
C VAL A 122 -4.19 -11.54 13.68
N ILE A 123 -4.50 -11.69 12.38
CA ILE A 123 -5.24 -12.83 11.81
C ILE A 123 -4.44 -13.47 10.68
N ASP A 124 -4.80 -14.68 10.28
CA ASP A 124 -4.20 -15.39 9.15
C ASP A 124 -4.65 -14.76 7.81
N ALA A 125 -3.69 -14.48 6.93
CA ALA A 125 -3.97 -13.96 5.59
C ALA A 125 -4.40 -15.03 4.58
N PHE A 126 -4.23 -16.31 4.87
CA PHE A 126 -4.46 -17.39 3.91
C PHE A 126 -5.87 -17.36 3.29
N PRO A 127 -6.96 -17.13 4.04
CA PRO A 127 -8.31 -17.06 3.46
C PRO A 127 -8.49 -15.94 2.42
N PHE A 128 -7.68 -14.88 2.51
CA PHE A 128 -7.77 -13.70 1.65
C PHE A 128 -6.71 -13.68 0.54
N GLY A 129 -5.70 -14.56 0.62
CA GLY A 129 -4.55 -14.57 -0.31
C GLY A 129 -4.72 -15.49 -1.52
N THR A 130 -5.72 -16.37 -1.52
CA THR A 130 -5.87 -17.43 -2.52
C THR A 130 -6.98 -17.18 -3.54
N GLU A 131 -7.98 -16.38 -3.18
CA GLU A 131 -9.13 -16.11 -4.03
C GLU A 131 -9.52 -14.64 -4.03
N ILE A 132 -9.93 -14.14 -5.22
CA ILE A 132 -10.22 -12.71 -5.43
C ILE A 132 -11.45 -12.23 -4.66
N LEU A 133 -12.49 -13.06 -4.51
CA LEU A 133 -13.71 -12.65 -3.85
C LEU A 133 -13.52 -12.46 -2.33
N PRO A 134 -12.96 -13.41 -1.56
CA PRO A 134 -12.63 -13.20 -0.16
C PRO A 134 -11.67 -12.01 0.06
N PHE A 135 -10.68 -11.81 -0.82
CA PHE A 135 -9.76 -10.68 -0.78
C PHE A 135 -10.51 -9.36 -0.93
N ARG A 136 -11.38 -9.25 -1.94
CA ARG A 136 -12.20 -8.08 -2.20
C ARG A 136 -13.16 -7.78 -1.04
N ASP A 137 -13.86 -8.79 -0.55
CA ASP A 137 -14.83 -8.66 0.51
C ASP A 137 -14.16 -8.22 1.83
N TYR A 138 -12.93 -8.67 2.09
CA TYR A 138 -12.13 -8.19 3.21
C TYR A 138 -11.87 -6.68 3.11
N ILE A 139 -11.48 -6.19 1.92
CA ILE A 139 -11.28 -4.76 1.66
C ILE A 139 -12.60 -3.99 1.82
N PHE A 140 -13.71 -4.50 1.28
CA PHE A 140 -15.00 -3.83 1.39
C PHE A 140 -15.47 -3.68 2.85
N ASN A 141 -15.17 -4.66 3.69
CA ASN A 141 -15.50 -4.65 5.12
C ASN A 141 -14.54 -3.81 5.98
N SER A 142 -13.53 -3.18 5.39
CA SER A 142 -12.60 -2.26 6.05
C SER A 142 -13.07 -0.82 5.89
N ASP A 143 -12.60 0.08 6.77
CA ASP A 143 -12.82 1.52 6.63
C ASP A 143 -11.61 2.23 6.02
N GLY A 144 -10.42 1.61 6.06
CA GLY A 144 -9.20 2.12 5.44
C GLY A 144 -8.08 1.10 5.46
N GLU A 145 -6.97 1.45 4.85
CA GLU A 145 -5.72 0.67 4.92
C GLU A 145 -4.69 1.37 5.80
N PHE A 146 -4.04 0.61 6.70
CA PHE A 146 -2.76 0.98 7.28
C PHE A 146 -1.71 -0.06 6.90
N THR A 147 -0.60 0.35 6.27
CA THR A 147 0.46 -0.59 5.88
C THR A 147 1.84 0.04 5.84
N VAL A 148 2.87 -0.79 6.01
CA VAL A 148 4.25 -0.43 5.72
C VAL A 148 4.69 -0.97 4.36
N ALA A 149 5.74 -0.39 3.79
CA ALA A 149 6.39 -0.89 2.60
C ALA A 149 7.53 -1.85 2.94
N LYS A 150 8.09 -2.55 1.95
CA LYS A 150 9.30 -3.36 2.14
C LYS A 150 10.51 -2.47 2.42
N ASP A 151 11.43 -2.94 3.25
CA ASP A 151 12.61 -2.19 3.68
C ASP A 151 13.36 -1.53 2.52
N GLN A 152 13.62 -2.27 1.46
CA GLN A 152 14.29 -1.74 0.28
C GLN A 152 13.51 -0.62 -0.44
N TYR A 153 12.18 -0.66 -0.46
CA TYR A 153 11.39 0.38 -1.14
C TYR A 153 11.45 1.70 -0.37
N VAL A 154 11.41 1.61 0.96
CA VAL A 154 11.51 2.77 1.86
C VAL A 154 12.90 3.39 1.78
N ARG A 155 13.92 2.57 2.03
CA ARG A 155 15.31 3.07 2.15
C ARG A 155 15.89 3.52 0.82
N LEU A 156 15.54 2.89 -0.29
CA LEU A 156 15.98 3.29 -1.63
C LEU A 156 15.10 4.37 -2.28
N ARG A 157 13.97 4.72 -1.64
CA ARG A 157 13.00 5.71 -2.13
C ARG A 157 12.56 5.46 -3.57
N THR A 158 12.16 4.22 -3.83
CA THR A 158 11.89 3.73 -5.19
C THR A 158 10.63 4.31 -5.84
N GLY A 159 9.72 4.89 -5.07
CA GLY A 159 8.39 5.30 -5.52
C GLY A 159 7.40 4.15 -5.68
N TRP A 160 7.73 2.97 -5.14
CA TRP A 160 6.81 1.84 -5.15
C TRP A 160 5.52 2.17 -4.43
N PHE A 161 4.39 1.98 -5.12
CA PHE A 161 3.05 2.01 -4.54
C PHE A 161 2.42 0.62 -4.66
N SER A 162 1.82 0.12 -3.58
CA SER A 162 1.29 -1.25 -3.56
C SER A 162 0.03 -1.40 -4.41
N ASP A 163 -0.04 -2.46 -5.19
CA ASP A 163 -1.25 -2.91 -5.89
C ASP A 163 -2.45 -3.05 -4.93
N ARG A 164 -2.24 -3.67 -3.77
CA ARG A 164 -3.27 -3.78 -2.74
C ARG A 164 -3.79 -2.41 -2.31
N SER A 165 -2.93 -1.44 -2.09
CA SER A 165 -3.34 -0.07 -1.71
C SER A 165 -4.18 0.60 -2.81
N SER A 166 -3.92 0.31 -4.10
CA SER A 166 -4.76 0.80 -5.19
C SER A 166 -6.17 0.21 -5.16
N TYR A 167 -6.33 -1.02 -4.67
CA TYR A 167 -7.65 -1.63 -4.49
C TYR A 167 -8.44 -0.99 -3.33
N TYR A 168 -7.77 -0.65 -2.22
CA TYR A 168 -8.40 0.13 -1.14
C TYR A 168 -8.85 1.49 -1.65
N LEU A 169 -7.99 2.23 -2.36
CA LEU A 169 -8.38 3.51 -2.98
C LEU A 169 -9.59 3.34 -3.92
N THR A 170 -9.60 2.28 -4.74
CA THR A 170 -10.71 1.98 -5.65
C THR A 170 -12.02 1.72 -4.90
N ALA A 171 -11.95 1.09 -3.75
CA ALA A 171 -13.11 0.87 -2.88
C ALA A 171 -13.53 2.13 -2.10
N GLY A 172 -12.90 3.29 -2.33
CA GLY A 172 -13.14 4.51 -1.59
C GLY A 172 -12.66 4.43 -0.13
N LYS A 173 -11.65 3.60 0.14
CA LYS A 173 -11.07 3.43 1.46
C LYS A 173 -9.78 4.24 1.56
N PRO A 174 -9.68 5.22 2.48
CA PRO A 174 -8.44 5.97 2.69
C PRO A 174 -7.26 5.06 3.02
N VAL A 175 -6.08 5.44 2.53
CA VAL A 175 -4.85 4.66 2.69
C VAL A 175 -3.81 5.44 3.46
N ILE A 176 -3.30 4.86 4.54
CA ILE A 176 -2.13 5.32 5.30
C ILE A 176 -1.00 4.34 5.00
N THR A 177 0.00 4.76 4.23
CA THR A 177 1.09 3.88 3.80
C THR A 177 2.45 4.54 3.95
N GLN A 178 3.48 3.73 4.25
CA GLN A 178 4.83 4.25 4.44
C GLN A 178 5.37 4.89 3.16
N ASP A 179 6.02 6.05 3.29
CA ASP A 179 6.57 6.81 2.18
C ASP A 179 7.75 6.09 1.52
N THR A 180 7.61 5.85 0.24
CA THR A 180 8.66 5.31 -0.64
C THR A 180 9.11 6.32 -1.70
N GLY A 181 8.59 7.55 -1.67
CA GLY A 181 8.75 8.56 -2.70
C GLY A 181 7.59 8.62 -3.70
N PHE A 182 6.51 7.85 -3.52
CA PHE A 182 5.37 7.82 -4.44
C PHE A 182 4.59 9.15 -4.49
N GLY A 183 4.69 9.99 -3.46
CA GLY A 183 4.04 11.31 -3.41
C GLY A 183 4.52 12.29 -4.50
N ARG A 184 5.54 11.94 -5.28
CA ARG A 184 5.94 12.72 -6.47
C ARG A 184 4.99 12.50 -7.67
N THR A 185 4.32 11.37 -7.71
CA THR A 185 3.48 10.95 -8.84
C THR A 185 2.03 10.73 -8.48
N LEU A 186 1.72 10.67 -7.18
CA LEU A 186 0.37 10.54 -6.64
C LEU A 186 0.05 11.70 -5.69
N PRO A 187 -1.17 12.26 -5.73
CA PRO A 187 -1.59 13.27 -4.77
C PRO A 187 -1.71 12.68 -3.37
N THR A 188 -1.33 13.45 -2.36
CA THR A 188 -1.32 13.04 -0.95
C THR A 188 -1.97 14.10 -0.06
N GLY A 189 -2.34 13.72 1.18
CA GLY A 189 -2.97 14.62 2.16
C GLY A 189 -4.49 14.51 2.20
N GLU A 190 -5.12 13.95 1.17
CA GLU A 190 -6.54 13.61 1.13
C GLU A 190 -6.74 12.24 0.52
N GLY A 191 -7.34 11.30 1.25
CA GLY A 191 -7.58 9.92 0.81
C GLY A 191 -6.33 9.02 0.75
N LEU A 192 -5.14 9.61 0.58
CA LEU A 192 -3.85 8.93 0.59
C LEU A 192 -2.85 9.70 1.46
N PHE A 193 -2.30 9.03 2.47
CA PHE A 193 -1.42 9.62 3.47
C PHE A 193 -0.09 8.86 3.53
N PRO A 194 1.02 9.47 3.06
CA PRO A 194 2.35 8.94 3.30
C PRO A 194 2.78 9.19 4.74
N PHE A 195 3.55 8.28 5.34
CA PHE A 195 4.15 8.49 6.64
C PHE A 195 5.62 8.06 6.68
N ASN A 196 6.39 8.72 7.53
CA ASN A 196 7.75 8.36 7.90
C ASN A 196 7.89 8.17 9.42
N THR A 197 7.05 8.83 10.21
CA THR A 197 7.10 8.87 11.67
C THR A 197 5.80 8.38 12.30
N MET A 198 5.84 8.12 13.60
CA MET A 198 4.65 7.79 14.39
C MET A 198 3.66 8.96 14.42
N GLU A 199 4.17 10.19 14.45
CA GLU A 199 3.40 11.43 14.46
C GLU A 199 2.65 11.62 13.13
N ASP A 200 3.27 11.29 11.99
CA ASP A 200 2.59 11.32 10.68
C ASP A 200 1.41 10.35 10.66
N ILE A 201 1.60 9.15 11.23
CA ILE A 201 0.54 8.14 11.30
C ILE A 201 -0.64 8.65 12.14
N ALA A 202 -0.37 9.15 13.35
CA ALA A 202 -1.40 9.69 14.24
C ALA A 202 -2.18 10.83 13.56
N ALA A 203 -1.47 11.78 12.95
CA ALA A 203 -2.07 12.89 12.22
C ALA A 203 -2.94 12.42 11.03
N ALA A 204 -2.54 11.36 10.31
CA ALA A 204 -3.33 10.79 9.24
C ALA A 204 -4.64 10.17 9.76
N PHE A 205 -4.60 9.42 10.87
CA PHE A 205 -5.80 8.89 11.51
C PHE A 205 -6.73 10.01 11.96
N ASP A 206 -6.23 11.05 12.62
CA ASP A 206 -7.02 12.20 13.09
C ASP A 206 -7.69 12.92 11.91
N ASN A 207 -6.96 13.16 10.82
CA ASN A 207 -7.51 13.76 9.61
C ASN A 207 -8.65 12.92 9.02
N ILE A 208 -8.43 11.60 8.83
CA ILE A 208 -9.45 10.72 8.26
C ILE A 208 -10.68 10.66 9.15
N CYS A 209 -10.50 10.56 10.47
CA CYS A 209 -11.61 10.49 11.43
C CYS A 209 -12.40 11.80 11.50
N SER A 210 -11.77 12.95 11.26
CA SER A 210 -12.43 14.25 11.28
C SER A 210 -13.45 14.43 10.15
N ASP A 211 -13.20 13.86 8.97
CA ASP A 211 -14.11 13.87 7.82
C ASP A 211 -13.88 12.65 6.92
N TYR A 212 -14.32 11.50 7.39
CA TYR A 212 -14.17 10.24 6.67
C TYR A 212 -14.74 10.29 5.24
N GLN A 213 -15.90 10.92 5.06
CA GLN A 213 -16.56 10.99 3.77
C GLN A 213 -15.76 11.80 2.74
N LYS A 214 -15.09 12.85 3.17
CA LYS A 214 -14.17 13.62 2.32
C LYS A 214 -13.03 12.73 1.84
N HIS A 215 -12.36 12.04 2.78
CA HIS A 215 -11.22 11.20 2.47
C HIS A 215 -11.60 9.94 1.67
N SER A 216 -12.78 9.39 1.89
CA SER A 216 -13.33 8.30 1.08
C SER A 216 -13.53 8.71 -0.39
N ARG A 217 -14.13 9.89 -0.62
CA ARG A 217 -14.29 10.43 -1.98
C ARG A 217 -12.95 10.73 -2.65
N ALA A 218 -11.99 11.31 -1.90
CA ALA A 218 -10.66 11.61 -2.40
C ALA A 218 -9.89 10.32 -2.77
N ALA A 219 -9.98 9.28 -1.94
CA ALA A 219 -9.39 7.97 -2.25
C ALA A 219 -9.94 7.40 -3.56
N ARG A 220 -11.26 7.44 -3.75
CA ARG A 220 -11.90 6.99 -4.99
C ARG A 220 -11.45 7.83 -6.20
N ALA A 221 -11.38 9.14 -6.08
CA ALA A 221 -10.94 10.03 -7.15
C ALA A 221 -9.50 9.74 -7.59
N ILE A 222 -8.60 9.48 -6.63
CA ILE A 222 -7.21 9.04 -6.92
C ILE A 222 -7.22 7.75 -7.74
N ALA A 223 -8.04 6.76 -7.36
CA ALA A 223 -8.11 5.51 -8.11
C ALA A 223 -8.62 5.72 -9.55
N GLU A 224 -9.64 6.53 -9.72
CA GLU A 224 -10.23 6.85 -11.04
C GLU A 224 -9.26 7.58 -11.95
N GLU A 225 -8.48 8.51 -11.44
CA GLU A 225 -7.56 9.31 -12.23
C GLU A 225 -6.25 8.56 -12.52
N TYR A 226 -5.72 7.82 -11.53
CA TYR A 226 -4.34 7.30 -11.60
C TYR A 226 -4.24 5.81 -11.87
N PHE A 227 -5.26 5.00 -11.54
CA PHE A 227 -5.18 3.53 -11.58
C PHE A 227 -6.17 2.87 -12.52
N ARG A 228 -7.08 3.60 -13.14
CA ARG A 228 -8.06 3.06 -14.10
C ARG A 228 -7.37 2.27 -15.20
N ALA A 229 -7.73 0.99 -15.36
CA ALA A 229 -7.06 0.06 -16.27
C ALA A 229 -7.01 0.58 -17.70
N GLU A 230 -8.12 1.13 -18.21
CA GLU A 230 -8.21 1.66 -19.58
C GLU A 230 -7.18 2.80 -19.81
N THR A 231 -7.05 3.71 -18.85
CA THR A 231 -6.10 4.84 -18.94
C THR A 231 -4.65 4.37 -18.81
N VAL A 232 -4.37 3.49 -17.85
CA VAL A 232 -3.00 2.98 -17.61
C VAL A 232 -2.54 2.14 -18.80
N LEU A 233 -3.40 1.25 -19.32
CA LEU A 233 -3.06 0.38 -20.43
C LEU A 233 -2.97 1.13 -21.77
N ALA A 234 -3.82 2.15 -22.03
CA ALA A 234 -3.71 2.99 -23.20
C ALA A 234 -2.34 3.71 -23.22
N ARG A 235 -1.98 4.38 -22.12
CA ARG A 235 -0.66 5.02 -21.97
C ARG A 235 0.49 4.03 -22.16
N PHE A 236 0.35 2.84 -21.59
CA PHE A 236 1.32 1.76 -21.73
C PHE A 236 1.52 1.36 -23.22
N LEU A 237 0.43 1.19 -23.97
CA LEU A 237 0.50 0.84 -25.40
C LEU A 237 1.11 1.98 -26.24
N ASP A 238 0.70 3.23 -25.98
CA ASP A 238 1.29 4.41 -26.63
C ASP A 238 2.80 4.49 -26.39
N ASP A 239 3.24 4.23 -25.16
CA ASP A 239 4.66 4.20 -24.78
C ASP A 239 5.46 3.10 -25.50
N LEU A 240 4.80 2.02 -25.88
CA LEU A 240 5.40 0.92 -26.66
C LEU A 240 5.33 1.15 -28.18
N GLY A 241 4.58 2.17 -28.65
CA GLY A 241 4.43 2.52 -30.04
C GLY A 241 3.33 1.71 -30.78
N PHE A 242 2.31 1.27 -30.04
CA PHE A 242 1.12 0.59 -30.58
C PHE A 242 -0.07 1.52 -30.70
#